data_e01829d619b36a24cc01e281606e9b09
#
_entry.id   e01829d619b36a24cc01e281606e9b09
#
_cell.length_a   1.000
_cell.length_b   1.000
_cell.length_c   1.000
_cell.angle_alpha   90.00
_cell.angle_beta   90.00
_cell.angle_gamma   90.00
#
_symmetry.space_group_name_H-M   'P 1'
#
loop_
_entity.id
_entity.type
_entity.pdbx_description
1 polymer ?
#
loop_
_entity_poly.entity_id
_entity_poly.type
_entity_poly.pdbx_seq_one_letter_code
_entity_poly.pdbx_strand_id
1 'polypeptide(L)'
;MEFVRPVEAIVPGVQGRVLSVLAETTTDLNMRTIARLADVSLSQASRVLARLVELGVVERHDVPPSSLFRLVRQHVAVGPLLALARGRDALIGEMGRIAAGLLVVPESAIVFGSFARGEADIDSDIDTVLVRPTGVDESDESWAESVEQWRMSVRRASGNRVEVLEVGSDEIKALLNGRRQVWRDIRRDGLVVHGLTMDELTEGSDG
;
A
#
# COMPACT_ATOMS: atom_id res chain seq x y z
N MET A 1 -6.81 7.65 1.87
CA MET A 1 -5.45 7.67 2.47
C MET A 1 -4.45 8.00 1.37
N GLU A 2 -3.43 8.75 1.68
CA GLU A 2 -2.28 8.98 0.81
C GLU A 2 -1.27 7.84 0.99
N PHE A 3 -1.00 7.07 -0.05
CA PHE A 3 -0.10 5.91 0.02
C PHE A 3 1.28 6.16 -0.58
N VAL A 4 1.46 7.25 -1.31
CA VAL A 4 2.78 7.66 -1.83
C VAL A 4 3.65 8.22 -0.71
N ARG A 5 3.06 9.06 0.16
CA ARG A 5 3.76 9.67 1.31
C ARG A 5 2.90 9.64 2.58
N PRO A 6 2.61 8.46 3.14
CA PRO A 6 1.65 8.32 4.23
C PRO A 6 2.07 9.05 5.51
N VAL A 7 3.37 9.15 5.79
CA VAL A 7 3.89 9.91 6.95
C VAL A 7 3.60 11.40 6.79
N GLU A 8 3.81 11.96 5.61
CA GLU A 8 3.56 13.38 5.32
C GLU A 8 2.07 13.73 5.40
N ALA A 9 1.20 12.82 4.98
CA ALA A 9 -0.24 13.00 5.03
C ALA A 9 -0.77 13.11 6.47
N ILE A 10 -0.20 12.35 7.40
CA ILE A 10 -0.63 12.32 8.81
C ILE A 10 0.13 13.37 9.65
N VAL A 11 1.40 13.61 9.33
CA VAL A 11 2.25 14.61 9.99
C VAL A 11 2.55 15.73 9.00
N PRO A 12 1.67 16.75 8.90
CA PRO A 12 1.82 17.77 7.87
C PRO A 12 3.02 18.67 8.08
N GLY A 13 3.50 19.26 6.99
CA GLY A 13 4.55 20.27 6.99
C GLY A 13 5.97 19.70 6.99
N VAL A 14 6.93 20.56 7.32
CA VAL A 14 8.37 20.26 7.21
C VAL A 14 8.78 19.03 8.00
N GLN A 15 8.22 18.85 9.19
CA GLN A 15 8.56 17.70 10.05
C GLN A 15 8.13 16.37 9.43
N GLY A 16 6.91 16.30 8.87
CA GLY A 16 6.42 15.10 8.19
C GLY A 16 7.26 14.73 6.99
N ARG A 17 7.64 15.72 6.16
CA ARG A 17 8.51 15.51 5.00
C ARG A 17 9.89 14.97 5.39
N VAL A 18 10.50 15.52 6.42
CA VAL A 18 11.80 15.04 6.95
C VAL A 18 11.66 13.64 7.52
N LEU A 19 10.59 13.35 8.29
CA LEU A 19 10.33 12.02 8.85
C LEU A 19 10.05 10.98 7.75
N SER A 20 9.33 11.34 6.68
CA SER A 20 9.09 10.46 5.52
C SER A 20 10.41 10.01 4.91
N VAL A 21 11.29 10.95 4.59
CA VAL A 21 12.63 10.65 4.03
C VAL A 21 13.43 9.72 4.94
N LEU A 22 13.44 9.98 6.24
CA LEU A 22 14.18 9.15 7.20
C LEU A 22 13.55 7.76 7.39
N ALA A 23 12.22 7.64 7.26
CA ALA A 23 11.51 6.36 7.39
C ALA A 23 11.72 5.44 6.18
N GLU A 24 11.81 6.01 4.98
CA GLU A 24 12.04 5.31 3.72
C GLU A 24 13.50 4.88 3.51
N THR A 25 14.41 5.43 4.30
CA THR A 25 15.85 5.21 4.14
C THR A 25 16.40 4.29 5.21
N THR A 26 17.25 3.34 4.81
CA THR A 26 17.96 2.44 5.73
C THR A 26 19.40 2.88 6.02
N THR A 27 19.91 3.83 5.25
CA THR A 27 21.28 4.36 5.37
C THR A 27 21.29 5.71 6.05
N ASP A 28 22.44 6.06 6.64
CA ASP A 28 22.65 7.37 7.24
C ASP A 28 22.67 8.44 6.14
N LEU A 29 21.95 9.54 6.35
CA LEU A 29 21.87 10.64 5.40
C LEU A 29 22.47 11.92 6.00
N ASN A 30 23.17 12.70 5.18
CA ASN A 30 23.56 14.05 5.58
C ASN A 30 22.40 15.04 5.42
N MET A 31 22.47 16.16 6.16
CA MET A 31 21.41 17.18 6.19
C MET A 31 21.05 17.74 4.80
N ARG A 32 22.02 17.90 3.89
CA ARG A 32 21.75 18.42 2.53
C ARG A 32 20.92 17.43 1.71
N THR A 33 21.23 16.15 1.83
CA THR A 33 20.47 15.08 1.17
C THR A 33 19.06 15.01 1.73
N ILE A 34 18.89 15.06 3.07
CA ILE A 34 17.57 15.08 3.70
C ILE A 34 16.77 16.29 3.24
N ALA A 35 17.37 17.50 3.25
CA ALA A 35 16.67 18.71 2.81
C ALA A 35 16.20 18.64 1.36
N ARG A 36 17.07 18.12 0.48
CA ARG A 36 16.74 17.93 -0.95
C ARG A 36 15.64 16.91 -1.16
N LEU A 37 15.70 15.74 -0.51
CA LEU A 37 14.69 14.69 -0.65
C LEU A 37 13.35 15.07 -0.03
N ALA A 38 13.38 15.81 1.08
CA ALA A 38 12.18 16.33 1.75
C ALA A 38 11.62 17.59 1.09
N ASP A 39 12.26 18.11 0.06
CA ASP A 39 11.91 19.38 -0.61
C ASP A 39 11.71 20.54 0.40
N VAL A 40 12.74 20.76 1.24
CA VAL A 40 12.75 21.82 2.26
C VAL A 40 14.06 22.58 2.23
N SER A 41 14.08 23.81 2.80
CA SER A 41 15.31 24.56 2.93
C SER A 41 16.25 23.92 3.96
N LEU A 42 17.57 24.14 3.81
CA LEU A 42 18.57 23.68 4.79
C LEU A 42 18.27 24.18 6.21
N SER A 43 17.80 25.42 6.36
CA SER A 43 17.46 26.00 7.65
C SER A 43 16.24 25.31 8.29
N GLN A 44 15.25 24.93 7.49
CA GLN A 44 14.10 24.16 7.96
C GLN A 44 14.51 22.74 8.37
N ALA A 45 15.29 22.04 7.52
CA ALA A 45 15.80 20.71 7.85
C ALA A 45 16.64 20.74 9.13
N SER A 46 17.55 21.72 9.28
CA SER A 46 18.39 21.87 10.48
C SER A 46 17.56 22.01 11.76
N ARG A 47 16.51 22.84 11.73
CA ARG A 47 15.64 23.07 12.89
C ARG A 47 14.86 21.82 13.26
N VAL A 48 14.32 21.12 12.28
CA VAL A 48 13.56 19.88 12.51
C VAL A 48 14.49 18.77 13.01
N LEU A 49 15.65 18.57 12.37
CA LEU A 49 16.62 17.56 12.79
C LEU A 49 17.12 17.80 14.22
N ALA A 50 17.44 19.05 14.57
CA ALA A 50 17.83 19.37 15.94
C ALA A 50 16.75 18.94 16.95
N ARG A 51 15.48 19.25 16.65
CA ARG A 51 14.36 18.87 17.53
C ARG A 51 14.17 17.34 17.60
N LEU A 52 14.31 16.62 16.49
CA LEU A 52 14.19 15.16 16.48
C LEU A 52 15.35 14.47 17.23
N VAL A 53 16.54 15.07 17.21
CA VAL A 53 17.70 14.61 18.01
C VAL A 53 17.45 14.84 19.50
N GLU A 54 16.94 16.01 19.90
CA GLU A 54 16.56 16.29 21.30
C GLU A 54 15.53 15.29 21.84
N LEU A 55 14.58 14.86 20.98
CA LEU A 55 13.56 13.86 21.32
C LEU A 55 14.12 12.43 21.34
N GLY A 56 15.36 12.19 20.90
CA GLY A 56 15.95 10.86 20.77
C GLY A 56 15.38 10.02 19.63
N VAL A 57 14.53 10.59 18.78
CA VAL A 57 13.93 9.90 17.60
C VAL A 57 14.95 9.73 16.49
N VAL A 58 15.85 10.71 16.36
CA VAL A 58 16.96 10.72 15.38
C VAL A 58 18.28 10.81 16.12
N GLU A 59 19.23 10.02 15.71
CA GLU A 59 20.61 10.17 16.15
C GLU A 59 21.45 10.91 15.09
N ARG A 60 22.43 11.67 15.59
CA ARG A 60 23.40 12.40 14.78
C ARG A 60 24.78 11.83 15.01
N HIS A 61 25.46 11.49 13.93
CA HIS A 61 26.87 11.08 13.93
C HIS A 61 27.71 12.12 13.21
N ASP A 62 28.67 12.72 13.91
CA ASP A 62 29.58 13.69 13.32
C ASP A 62 30.70 12.95 12.59
N VAL A 63 30.70 13.05 11.26
CA VAL A 63 31.70 12.49 10.35
C VAL A 63 32.23 13.66 9.51
N PRO A 64 33.37 14.28 9.89
CA PRO A 64 33.90 15.42 9.16
C PRO A 64 34.08 15.13 7.66
N PRO A 65 33.68 16.04 6.75
CA PRO A 65 33.25 17.41 7.00
C PRO A 65 31.74 17.59 7.22
N SER A 66 30.98 16.53 7.49
CA SER A 66 29.50 16.60 7.63
C SER A 66 29.01 15.84 8.86
N SER A 67 27.72 15.97 9.16
CA SER A 67 27.02 15.13 10.11
C SER A 67 26.01 14.24 9.39
N LEU A 68 25.86 13.02 9.85
CA LEU A 68 24.91 12.03 9.36
C LEU A 68 23.77 11.86 10.37
N PHE A 69 22.59 11.56 9.86
CA PHE A 69 21.37 11.41 10.65
C PHE A 69 20.65 10.11 10.25
N ARG A 70 20.10 9.42 11.25
CA ARG A 70 19.24 8.24 11.06
C ARG A 70 18.20 8.12 12.17
N LEU A 71 17.13 7.36 11.93
CA LEU A 71 16.15 7.03 12.97
C LEU A 71 16.74 6.05 13.99
N VAL A 72 16.45 6.31 15.26
CA VAL A 72 16.76 5.41 16.38
C VAL A 72 15.71 4.32 16.42
N ARG A 73 15.95 3.19 15.76
CA ARG A 73 14.94 2.12 15.55
C ARG A 73 14.38 1.52 16.83
N GLN A 74 15.11 1.62 17.94
CA GLN A 74 14.70 1.16 19.27
C GLN A 74 13.80 2.17 20.01
N HIS A 75 13.70 3.41 19.52
CA HIS A 75 12.86 4.42 20.12
C HIS A 75 11.37 4.07 19.96
N VAL A 76 10.59 4.17 21.04
CA VAL A 76 9.18 3.77 21.09
C VAL A 76 8.30 4.39 19.98
N ALA A 77 8.59 5.61 19.56
CA ALA A 77 7.85 6.30 18.49
C ALA A 77 8.25 5.87 17.07
N VAL A 78 9.43 5.25 16.90
CA VAL A 78 9.95 4.93 15.56
C VAL A 78 9.27 3.70 14.96
N GLY A 79 8.93 2.70 15.77
CA GLY A 79 8.16 1.54 15.30
C GLY A 79 6.83 1.93 14.65
N PRO A 80 5.94 2.68 15.32
CA PRO A 80 4.70 3.21 14.74
C PRO A 80 4.93 4.09 13.50
N LEU A 81 5.97 4.92 13.49
CA LEU A 81 6.32 5.75 12.33
C LEU A 81 6.67 4.89 11.10
N LEU A 82 7.49 3.84 11.29
CA LEU A 82 7.85 2.91 10.22
C LEU A 82 6.65 2.07 9.76
N ALA A 83 5.74 1.71 10.67
CA ALA A 83 4.48 1.05 10.31
C ALA A 83 3.60 1.96 9.46
N LEU A 84 3.51 3.27 9.81
CA LEU A 84 2.79 4.25 8.99
C LEU A 84 3.44 4.42 7.60
N ALA A 85 4.77 4.50 7.52
CA ALA A 85 5.48 4.59 6.24
C ALA A 85 5.22 3.39 5.32
N ARG A 86 4.90 2.21 5.90
CA ARG A 86 4.52 0.98 5.20
C ARG A 86 3.01 0.77 5.13
N GLY A 87 2.22 1.83 5.21
CA GLY A 87 0.76 1.75 5.25
C GLY A 87 0.15 0.99 4.07
N ARG A 88 0.76 1.07 2.88
CA ARG A 88 0.35 0.31 1.70
C ARG A 88 0.50 -1.20 1.92
N ASP A 89 1.66 -1.66 2.38
CA ASP A 89 1.90 -3.10 2.61
C ASP A 89 0.99 -3.64 3.72
N ALA A 90 0.76 -2.82 4.76
CA ALA A 90 -0.17 -3.16 5.82
C ALA A 90 -1.62 -3.32 5.31
N LEU A 91 -2.06 -2.44 4.40
CA LEU A 91 -3.38 -2.54 3.77
C LEU A 91 -3.48 -3.77 2.86
N ILE A 92 -2.45 -4.10 2.08
CA ILE A 92 -2.40 -5.33 1.26
C ILE A 92 -2.62 -6.57 2.15
N GLY A 93 -1.91 -6.67 3.26
CA GLY A 93 -2.09 -7.76 4.21
C GLY A 93 -3.46 -7.79 4.88
N GLU A 94 -4.05 -6.60 5.16
CA GLU A 94 -5.42 -6.49 5.68
C GLU A 94 -6.46 -6.95 4.66
N MET A 95 -6.31 -6.56 3.39
CA MET A 95 -7.17 -7.01 2.30
C MET A 95 -7.20 -8.54 2.20
N GLY A 96 -6.05 -9.20 2.29
CA GLY A 96 -5.98 -10.67 2.31
C GLY A 96 -6.78 -11.27 3.47
N ARG A 97 -6.71 -10.68 4.67
CA ARG A 97 -7.47 -11.11 5.83
C ARG A 97 -8.97 -10.86 5.68
N ILE A 98 -9.36 -9.72 5.12
CA ILE A 98 -10.76 -9.41 4.82
C ILE A 98 -11.32 -10.44 3.84
N ALA A 99 -10.63 -10.72 2.73
CA ALA A 99 -11.06 -11.71 1.73
C ALA A 99 -11.28 -13.10 2.35
N ALA A 100 -10.33 -13.55 3.17
CA ALA A 100 -10.42 -14.85 3.86
C ALA A 100 -11.57 -14.93 4.87
N GLY A 101 -12.09 -13.81 5.34
CA GLY A 101 -13.18 -13.73 6.32
C GLY A 101 -14.56 -13.48 5.73
N LEU A 102 -14.72 -13.45 4.40
CA LEU A 102 -16.01 -13.26 3.75
C LEU A 102 -16.89 -14.50 3.85
N LEU A 103 -18.20 -14.34 3.79
CA LEU A 103 -19.17 -15.43 3.83
C LEU A 103 -18.96 -16.40 2.66
N VAL A 104 -18.81 -15.86 1.44
CA VAL A 104 -18.34 -16.58 0.27
C VAL A 104 -16.93 -16.09 -0.01
N VAL A 105 -15.93 -16.91 0.28
CA VAL A 105 -14.53 -16.60 0.08
C VAL A 105 -14.24 -16.58 -1.42
N PRO A 106 -13.69 -15.49 -1.99
CA PRO A 106 -13.36 -15.45 -3.42
C PRO A 106 -12.25 -16.45 -3.75
N GLU A 107 -12.28 -17.04 -4.92
CA GLU A 107 -11.22 -17.90 -5.42
C GLU A 107 -9.89 -17.14 -5.55
N SER A 108 -9.99 -15.86 -5.92
CA SER A 108 -8.88 -14.91 -5.86
C SER A 108 -9.39 -13.47 -5.65
N ALA A 109 -8.62 -12.68 -4.92
CA ALA A 109 -8.80 -11.23 -4.80
C ALA A 109 -7.53 -10.53 -5.29
N ILE A 110 -7.70 -9.65 -6.29
CA ILE A 110 -6.59 -8.98 -6.97
C ILE A 110 -6.79 -7.47 -6.83
N VAL A 111 -5.74 -6.76 -6.48
CA VAL A 111 -5.70 -5.29 -6.48
C VAL A 111 -4.89 -4.83 -7.68
N PHE A 112 -5.36 -3.80 -8.40
CA PHE A 112 -4.68 -3.29 -9.58
C PHE A 112 -4.71 -1.75 -9.63
N GLY A 113 -4.33 -1.17 -10.76
CA GLY A 113 -4.35 0.29 -10.93
C GLY A 113 -3.27 1.03 -10.15
N SER A 114 -3.55 2.28 -9.80
CA SER A 114 -2.60 3.18 -9.13
C SER A 114 -2.15 2.66 -7.77
N PHE A 115 -3.05 2.05 -7.01
CA PHE A 115 -2.71 1.48 -5.70
C PHE A 115 -1.72 0.32 -5.83
N ALA A 116 -1.93 -0.59 -6.77
CA ALA A 116 -1.01 -1.72 -7.00
C ALA A 116 0.39 -1.24 -7.41
N ARG A 117 0.50 -0.16 -8.18
CA ARG A 117 1.77 0.46 -8.58
C ARG A 117 2.42 1.34 -7.52
N GLY A 118 1.75 1.57 -6.36
CA GLY A 118 2.26 2.47 -5.32
C GLY A 118 2.13 3.96 -5.65
N GLU A 119 1.21 4.33 -6.52
CA GLU A 119 0.95 5.68 -7.02
C GLU A 119 -0.34 6.30 -6.46
N ALA A 120 -1.07 5.56 -5.61
CA ALA A 120 -2.37 6.00 -5.10
C ALA A 120 -2.23 7.13 -4.08
N ASP A 121 -2.94 8.21 -4.34
CA ASP A 121 -3.08 9.38 -3.48
C ASP A 121 -4.45 9.41 -2.77
N ILE A 122 -4.77 10.54 -2.15
CA ILE A 122 -6.02 10.72 -1.39
C ILE A 122 -7.28 10.65 -2.27
N ASP A 123 -7.17 11.03 -3.54
CA ASP A 123 -8.27 11.08 -4.50
C ASP A 123 -8.36 9.81 -5.35
N SER A 124 -7.39 8.91 -5.23
CA SER A 124 -7.33 7.66 -5.97
C SER A 124 -8.33 6.64 -5.43
N ASP A 125 -9.02 5.94 -6.33
CA ASP A 125 -9.80 4.76 -5.99
C ASP A 125 -8.87 3.54 -5.81
N ILE A 126 -9.34 2.53 -5.08
CA ILE A 126 -8.70 1.23 -4.98
C ILE A 126 -9.45 0.28 -5.90
N ASP A 127 -8.83 -0.05 -7.02
CA ASP A 127 -9.38 -0.95 -8.02
C ASP A 127 -9.11 -2.41 -7.65
N THR A 128 -10.16 -3.25 -7.62
CA THR A 128 -10.05 -4.65 -7.23
C THR A 128 -10.80 -5.57 -8.19
N VAL A 129 -10.33 -6.81 -8.33
CA VAL A 129 -11.04 -7.91 -8.94
C VAL A 129 -11.35 -8.94 -7.87
N LEU A 130 -12.59 -9.36 -7.77
CA LEU A 130 -12.98 -10.54 -7.00
C LEU A 130 -13.37 -11.66 -7.98
N VAL A 131 -12.66 -12.77 -7.89
CA VAL A 131 -12.95 -13.96 -8.68
C VAL A 131 -13.93 -14.83 -7.91
N ARG A 132 -15.16 -14.93 -8.44
CA ARG A 132 -16.24 -15.72 -7.87
C ARG A 132 -15.90 -17.20 -7.98
N PRO A 133 -16.04 -17.98 -6.90
CA PRO A 133 -15.70 -19.41 -6.90
C PRO A 133 -16.59 -20.22 -7.86
N THR A 134 -16.05 -21.30 -8.36
CA THR A 134 -16.80 -22.28 -9.16
C THR A 134 -18.05 -22.75 -8.41
N GLY A 135 -19.19 -22.79 -9.10
CA GLY A 135 -20.48 -23.23 -8.56
C GLY A 135 -21.27 -22.17 -7.79
N VAL A 136 -20.75 -20.95 -7.67
CA VAL A 136 -21.49 -19.80 -7.13
C VAL A 136 -22.04 -19.00 -8.31
N ASP A 137 -23.37 -18.78 -8.35
CA ASP A 137 -24.03 -18.00 -9.39
C ASP A 137 -23.78 -16.49 -9.21
N GLU A 138 -23.81 -15.73 -10.31
CA GLU A 138 -23.67 -14.26 -10.26
C GLU A 138 -24.79 -13.59 -9.46
N SER A 139 -25.99 -14.21 -9.47
CA SER A 139 -27.17 -13.74 -8.75
C SER A 139 -27.25 -14.26 -7.29
N ASP A 140 -26.22 -14.95 -6.79
CA ASP A 140 -26.19 -15.47 -5.41
C ASP A 140 -26.14 -14.32 -4.40
N GLU A 141 -27.14 -14.27 -3.51
CA GLU A 141 -27.27 -13.21 -2.50
C GLU A 141 -26.09 -13.20 -1.53
N SER A 142 -25.55 -14.37 -1.15
CA SER A 142 -24.40 -14.48 -0.25
C SER A 142 -23.12 -13.99 -0.90
N TRP A 143 -22.99 -14.18 -2.22
CA TRP A 143 -21.91 -13.59 -3.00
C TRP A 143 -22.02 -12.06 -3.05
N ALA A 144 -23.19 -11.53 -3.38
CA ALA A 144 -23.43 -10.08 -3.41
C ALA A 144 -23.16 -9.43 -2.03
N GLU A 145 -23.57 -10.09 -0.93
CA GLU A 145 -23.26 -9.64 0.42
C GLU A 145 -21.74 -9.62 0.69
N SER A 146 -21.03 -10.66 0.25
CA SER A 146 -19.57 -10.77 0.38
C SER A 146 -18.83 -9.66 -0.38
N VAL A 147 -19.26 -9.33 -1.60
CA VAL A 147 -18.72 -8.23 -2.40
C VAL A 147 -18.92 -6.89 -1.71
N GLU A 148 -20.12 -6.65 -1.16
CA GLU A 148 -20.40 -5.40 -0.45
C GLU A 148 -19.63 -5.32 0.88
N GLN A 149 -19.54 -6.42 1.62
CA GLN A 149 -18.70 -6.51 2.83
C GLN A 149 -17.22 -6.22 2.52
N TRP A 150 -16.69 -6.76 1.41
CA TRP A 150 -15.34 -6.44 0.91
C TRP A 150 -15.18 -4.94 0.69
N ARG A 151 -16.07 -4.34 -0.11
CA ARG A 151 -16.03 -2.92 -0.45
C ARG A 151 -16.04 -2.04 0.79
N MET A 152 -16.97 -2.30 1.72
CA MET A 152 -17.07 -1.53 2.97
C MET A 152 -15.84 -1.70 3.87
N SER A 153 -15.34 -2.93 4.01
CA SER A 153 -14.21 -3.22 4.91
C SER A 153 -12.91 -2.62 4.40
N VAL A 154 -12.62 -2.74 3.11
CA VAL A 154 -11.43 -2.14 2.49
C VAL A 154 -11.52 -0.62 2.51
N ARG A 155 -12.70 -0.04 2.24
CA ARG A 155 -12.93 1.41 2.38
C ARG A 155 -12.70 1.88 3.82
N ARG A 156 -13.17 1.14 4.80
CA ARG A 156 -12.97 1.47 6.23
C ARG A 156 -11.49 1.43 6.62
N ALA A 157 -10.73 0.48 6.09
CA ALA A 157 -9.30 0.32 6.37
C ALA A 157 -8.44 1.39 5.65
N SER A 158 -8.82 1.78 4.43
CA SER A 158 -8.03 2.69 3.59
C SER A 158 -8.47 4.15 3.66
N GLY A 159 -9.78 4.40 3.82
CA GLY A 159 -10.40 5.70 3.64
C GLY A 159 -10.65 6.07 2.17
N ASN A 160 -10.22 5.25 1.20
CA ASN A 160 -10.40 5.48 -0.23
C ASN A 160 -11.67 4.75 -0.72
N ARG A 161 -12.21 5.22 -1.84
CA ARG A 161 -13.29 4.52 -2.54
C ARG A 161 -12.75 3.22 -3.12
N VAL A 162 -13.59 2.19 -3.17
CA VAL A 162 -13.22 0.86 -3.67
C VAL A 162 -14.11 0.50 -4.84
N GLU A 163 -13.48 0.24 -5.98
CA GLU A 163 -14.14 -0.27 -7.18
C GLU A 163 -13.88 -1.78 -7.29
N VAL A 164 -14.94 -2.53 -7.57
CA VAL A 164 -14.86 -3.99 -7.65
C VAL A 164 -15.32 -4.45 -9.02
N LEU A 165 -14.44 -5.16 -9.71
CA LEU A 165 -14.79 -5.97 -10.88
C LEU A 165 -15.05 -7.40 -10.41
N GLU A 166 -16.24 -7.91 -10.68
CA GLU A 166 -16.60 -9.29 -10.38
C GLU A 166 -16.44 -10.15 -11.63
N VAL A 167 -15.83 -11.32 -11.48
CA VAL A 167 -15.55 -12.25 -12.59
C VAL A 167 -15.71 -13.68 -12.12
N GLY A 168 -16.33 -14.54 -12.91
CA GLY A 168 -16.38 -15.98 -12.63
C GLY A 168 -15.02 -16.66 -12.80
N SER A 169 -14.80 -17.71 -12.03
CA SER A 169 -13.56 -18.51 -12.13
C SER A 169 -13.37 -19.17 -13.50
N ASP A 170 -14.46 -19.45 -14.21
CA ASP A 170 -14.45 -19.97 -15.58
C ASP A 170 -14.09 -18.92 -16.65
N GLU A 171 -14.26 -17.63 -16.34
CA GLU A 171 -14.01 -16.52 -17.25
C GLU A 171 -12.63 -15.89 -17.10
N ILE A 172 -12.08 -15.88 -15.86
CA ILE A 172 -10.88 -15.10 -15.52
C ILE A 172 -9.68 -15.42 -16.42
N LYS A 173 -9.43 -16.70 -16.73
CA LYS A 173 -8.35 -17.13 -17.60
C LYS A 173 -8.45 -16.53 -18.99
N ALA A 174 -9.64 -16.56 -19.60
CA ALA A 174 -9.88 -15.99 -20.93
C ALA A 174 -9.72 -14.46 -20.93
N LEU A 175 -10.15 -13.79 -19.87
CA LEU A 175 -10.04 -12.35 -19.71
C LEU A 175 -8.58 -11.91 -19.55
N LEU A 176 -7.80 -12.57 -18.69
CA LEU A 176 -6.37 -12.26 -18.47
C LEU A 176 -5.51 -12.51 -19.71
N ASN A 177 -5.88 -13.47 -20.55
CA ASN A 177 -5.22 -13.75 -21.84
C ASN A 177 -5.83 -12.94 -23.01
N GLY A 178 -6.84 -12.13 -22.73
CA GLY A 178 -7.54 -11.31 -23.71
C GLY A 178 -6.79 -10.06 -24.15
N ARG A 179 -7.40 -9.34 -25.15
CA ARG A 179 -6.78 -8.14 -25.75
C ARG A 179 -7.22 -6.82 -25.11
N ARG A 180 -8.15 -6.82 -24.18
CA ARG A 180 -8.64 -5.60 -23.51
C ARG A 180 -7.55 -5.03 -22.61
N GLN A 181 -7.35 -3.70 -22.68
CA GLN A 181 -6.26 -3.01 -21.98
C GLN A 181 -6.29 -3.26 -20.48
N VAL A 182 -7.46 -3.17 -19.85
CA VAL A 182 -7.63 -3.36 -18.40
C VAL A 182 -7.09 -4.72 -17.93
N TRP A 183 -7.35 -5.81 -18.66
CA TRP A 183 -6.90 -7.16 -18.30
C TRP A 183 -5.40 -7.35 -18.50
N ARG A 184 -4.82 -6.69 -19.51
CA ARG A 184 -3.36 -6.67 -19.69
C ARG A 184 -2.68 -5.92 -18.55
N ASP A 185 -3.27 -4.82 -18.08
CA ASP A 185 -2.74 -4.06 -16.96
C ASP A 185 -2.89 -4.86 -15.66
N ILE A 186 -4.03 -5.52 -15.42
CA ILE A 186 -4.23 -6.43 -14.28
C ILE A 186 -3.19 -7.57 -14.30
N ARG A 187 -2.95 -8.20 -15.44
CA ARG A 187 -1.96 -9.28 -15.56
C ARG A 187 -0.53 -8.80 -15.29
N ARG A 188 -0.20 -7.57 -15.70
CA ARG A 188 1.15 -7.01 -15.54
C ARG A 188 1.42 -6.48 -14.13
N ASP A 189 0.49 -5.72 -13.58
CA ASP A 189 0.67 -4.92 -12.36
C ASP A 189 -0.20 -5.40 -11.20
N GLY A 190 -1.13 -6.33 -11.43
CA GLY A 190 -2.05 -6.82 -10.42
C GLY A 190 -1.35 -7.56 -9.29
N LEU A 191 -1.73 -7.24 -8.07
CA LEU A 191 -1.26 -7.88 -6.84
C LEU A 191 -2.35 -8.79 -6.31
N VAL A 192 -2.13 -10.09 -6.31
CA VAL A 192 -3.01 -11.04 -5.65
C VAL A 192 -2.85 -10.88 -4.15
N VAL A 193 -3.93 -10.53 -3.46
CA VAL A 193 -3.96 -10.35 -2.00
C VAL A 193 -4.55 -11.56 -1.28
N HIS A 194 -5.29 -12.43 -2.01
CA HIS A 194 -5.87 -13.67 -1.50
C HIS A 194 -6.11 -14.66 -2.64
N GLY A 195 -6.01 -15.97 -2.36
CA GLY A 195 -6.37 -17.06 -3.25
C GLY A 195 -5.32 -17.42 -4.29
N LEU A 196 -5.75 -17.85 -5.47
CA LEU A 196 -4.89 -18.31 -6.56
C LEU A 196 -3.99 -17.17 -7.06
N THR A 197 -2.74 -17.49 -7.32
CA THR A 197 -1.75 -16.57 -7.89
C THR A 197 -2.09 -16.18 -9.33
N MET A 198 -1.47 -15.13 -9.85
CA MET A 198 -1.67 -14.69 -11.24
C MET A 198 -1.29 -15.79 -12.25
N ASP A 199 -0.25 -16.57 -11.97
CA ASP A 199 0.19 -17.68 -12.82
C ASP A 199 -0.84 -18.81 -12.82
N GLU A 200 -1.34 -19.21 -11.65
CA GLU A 200 -2.41 -20.23 -11.52
C GLU A 200 -3.69 -19.80 -12.24
N LEU A 201 -4.08 -18.52 -12.17
CA LEU A 201 -5.24 -17.98 -12.86
C LEU A 201 -5.06 -17.93 -14.39
N THR A 202 -3.83 -17.76 -14.89
CA THR A 202 -3.54 -17.70 -16.34
C THR A 202 -3.34 -19.06 -16.96
N GLU A 203 -2.75 -20.02 -16.24
CA GLU A 203 -2.49 -21.36 -16.71
C GLU A 203 -3.72 -22.26 -16.59
N GLY A 204 -4.59 -22.02 -15.62
CA GLY A 204 -5.72 -22.84 -15.22
C GLY A 204 -5.24 -24.02 -14.39
N SER A 205 -5.96 -24.35 -13.33
CA SER A 205 -5.71 -25.61 -12.61
C SER A 205 -6.01 -26.77 -13.56
N ASP A 206 -4.99 -27.41 -14.12
CA ASP A 206 -5.11 -28.75 -14.70
C ASP A 206 -5.39 -29.71 -13.54
N GLY A 207 -6.67 -29.91 -13.26
CA GLY A 207 -7.19 -30.85 -12.28
C GLY A 207 -7.96 -31.99 -12.96
#